data_46c91feaf0b9df1040776d2e5f8e50ab
#
_entry.id   46c91feaf0b9df1040776d2e5f8e50ab
#
_cell.length_a   1.000
_cell.length_b   1.000
_cell.length_c   1.000
_cell.angle_alpha   90.00
_cell.angle_beta   90.00
_cell.angle_gamma   90.00
#
_symmetry.space_group_name_H-M   'P 1'
#
loop_
_entity.id
_entity.type
_entity.pdbx_description
1 polymer ?
#
loop_
_entity_poly.entity_id
_entity_poly.type
_entity_poly.pdbx_seq_one_letter_code
_entity_poly.pdbx_strand_id
1 'polypeptide(L)'
;MPFDHTKIEPKWQKYWDENKTFKTDCYDDSKPKYYCMDMFPYPSGNGLHVGHPEGYTATDIVSRMKRMQGYNVLHPMGFDSFGLPAEQFAIQTGHHPAEFTKKNIDVFRKQIKSLGFSYDWDREIATSDPEYYKWTQWIFTKLYDQGLAYIDEIPVNWCPELKAVLANEEVIDGKSERGGYPVIRKPMRQWVLKITEYAERLLADLDDLDWPEATKQMQRNWIGKSIGANVDFKIDGTNKVFTVFTTRCDTLFGATYCVMAPEHPYVEEITTDVQKAAVEAYKEAMLWCSSFLRRGRSLRKGCMCDNEK
;
A
#
# COMPACT_ATOMS: atom_id res chain seq x y z
N MET A 1 -17.83 24.66 42.34
CA MET A 1 -16.39 24.86 42.04
C MET A 1 -16.23 24.91 40.53
N PRO A 2 -15.44 25.81 39.99
CA PRO A 2 -15.18 25.78 38.54
C PRO A 2 -14.50 24.46 38.17
N PHE A 3 -14.81 23.93 37.01
CA PHE A 3 -14.21 22.73 36.45
C PHE A 3 -12.71 23.00 36.20
N ASP A 4 -11.85 22.20 36.86
CA ASP A 4 -10.38 22.28 36.70
C ASP A 4 -9.86 21.01 36.06
N HIS A 5 -9.72 21.04 34.74
CA HIS A 5 -9.26 19.90 33.94
C HIS A 5 -7.85 19.45 34.35
N THR A 6 -6.98 20.36 34.77
CA THR A 6 -5.59 20.03 35.13
C THR A 6 -5.48 19.14 36.38
N LYS A 7 -6.53 19.09 37.19
CA LYS A 7 -6.61 18.20 38.38
C LYS A 7 -7.45 16.96 38.11
N ILE A 8 -8.52 17.10 37.32
CA ILE A 8 -9.48 16.02 37.08
C ILE A 8 -8.94 14.98 36.10
N GLU A 9 -8.36 15.43 34.97
CA GLU A 9 -7.87 14.53 33.95
C GLU A 9 -6.72 13.62 34.43
N PRO A 10 -5.65 14.13 35.07
CA PRO A 10 -4.59 13.27 35.58
C PRO A 10 -5.06 12.28 36.64
N LYS A 11 -6.04 12.70 37.49
CA LYS A 11 -6.64 11.81 38.50
C LYS A 11 -7.30 10.59 37.86
N TRP A 12 -8.10 10.79 36.78
CA TRP A 12 -8.81 9.70 36.15
C TRP A 12 -7.90 8.87 35.27
N GLN A 13 -6.96 9.46 34.56
CA GLN A 13 -5.95 8.75 33.77
C GLN A 13 -5.13 7.80 34.69
N LYS A 14 -4.68 8.29 35.83
CA LYS A 14 -4.01 7.48 36.86
C LYS A 14 -4.89 6.33 37.34
N TYR A 15 -6.15 6.61 37.67
CA TYR A 15 -7.10 5.59 38.11
C TYR A 15 -7.29 4.49 37.07
N TRP A 16 -7.44 4.85 35.78
CA TRP A 16 -7.62 3.89 34.71
C TRP A 16 -6.38 3.02 34.49
N ASP A 17 -5.18 3.60 34.53
CA ASP A 17 -3.93 2.86 34.43
C ASP A 17 -3.73 1.86 35.60
N GLU A 18 -3.94 2.31 36.85
CA GLU A 18 -3.76 1.49 38.07
C GLU A 18 -4.77 0.35 38.14
N ASN A 19 -6.01 0.60 37.75
CA ASN A 19 -7.10 -0.39 37.83
C ASN A 19 -7.28 -1.17 36.51
N LYS A 20 -6.48 -0.90 35.46
CA LYS A 20 -6.62 -1.51 34.15
C LYS A 20 -8.06 -1.50 33.66
N THR A 21 -8.74 -0.34 33.81
CA THR A 21 -10.18 -0.17 33.63
C THR A 21 -10.69 -0.62 32.26
N PHE A 22 -9.84 -0.51 31.25
CA PHE A 22 -10.18 -0.83 29.84
C PHE A 22 -9.63 -2.17 29.37
N LYS A 23 -9.08 -2.97 30.28
CA LYS A 23 -8.58 -4.31 29.96
C LYS A 23 -9.71 -5.20 29.45
N THR A 24 -9.43 -5.94 28.38
CA THR A 24 -10.36 -6.88 27.76
C THR A 24 -10.04 -8.30 28.18
N ASP A 25 -11.02 -9.04 28.67
CA ASP A 25 -10.91 -10.47 28.87
C ASP A 25 -11.41 -11.20 27.62
N CYS A 26 -10.48 -11.75 26.83
CA CYS A 26 -10.81 -12.45 25.61
C CYS A 26 -11.55 -13.78 25.82
N TYR A 27 -11.51 -14.31 27.02
CA TYR A 27 -12.15 -15.58 27.39
C TYR A 27 -13.49 -15.40 28.11
N ASP A 28 -13.90 -14.14 28.36
CA ASP A 28 -15.23 -13.86 28.91
C ASP A 28 -16.29 -13.94 27.79
N ASP A 29 -16.97 -15.08 27.74
CA ASP A 29 -18.08 -15.32 26.82
C ASP A 29 -19.45 -14.94 27.43
N SER A 30 -19.48 -14.40 28.66
CA SER A 30 -20.72 -13.95 29.30
C SER A 30 -21.30 -12.68 28.68
N LYS A 31 -20.50 -11.95 27.93
CA LYS A 31 -20.86 -10.69 27.25
C LYS A 31 -20.65 -10.78 25.76
N PRO A 32 -21.50 -10.13 24.96
CA PRO A 32 -21.28 -10.03 23.54
C PRO A 32 -19.96 -9.30 23.26
N LYS A 33 -19.14 -9.84 22.35
CA LYS A 33 -17.83 -9.28 22.00
C LYS A 33 -17.99 -8.13 21.00
N TYR A 34 -17.19 -7.09 21.17
CA TYR A 34 -17.09 -6.00 20.22
C TYR A 34 -15.62 -5.63 19.99
N TYR A 35 -15.19 -5.64 18.75
CA TYR A 35 -13.84 -5.26 18.37
C TYR A 35 -13.87 -3.87 17.71
N CYS A 36 -13.26 -2.88 18.37
CA CYS A 36 -13.13 -1.52 17.86
C CYS A 36 -11.65 -1.27 17.55
N MET A 37 -11.32 -1.15 16.29
CA MET A 37 -9.95 -0.99 15.84
C MET A 37 -9.75 0.38 15.20
N ASP A 38 -8.58 0.94 15.42
CA ASP A 38 -8.10 2.13 14.75
C ASP A 38 -6.80 1.84 14.00
N MET A 39 -6.41 2.75 13.12
CA MET A 39 -5.13 2.66 12.43
C MET A 39 -4.00 3.04 13.39
N PHE A 40 -3.01 2.15 13.54
CA PHE A 40 -1.84 2.41 14.36
C PHE A 40 -1.05 3.60 13.81
N PRO A 41 -0.56 4.52 14.68
CA PRO A 41 0.30 5.59 14.23
C PRO A 41 1.67 5.06 13.81
N TYR A 42 2.24 5.71 12.81
CA TYR A 42 3.63 5.50 12.43
C TYR A 42 4.53 6.51 13.18
N PRO A 43 5.43 6.06 14.07
CA PRO A 43 6.20 6.95 14.94
C PRO A 43 7.39 7.59 14.21
N SER A 44 7.13 8.33 13.11
CA SER A 44 8.14 8.88 12.20
C SER A 44 8.61 10.29 12.54
N GLY A 45 8.02 10.93 13.54
CA GLY A 45 8.29 12.33 13.84
C GLY A 45 8.38 12.61 15.34
N ASN A 46 8.31 13.89 15.69
CA ASN A 46 8.45 14.34 17.09
C ASN A 46 7.16 14.15 17.91
N GLY A 47 6.17 13.43 17.40
CA GLY A 47 4.91 13.16 18.07
C GLY A 47 3.71 13.17 17.13
N LEU A 48 2.52 13.09 17.73
CA LEU A 48 1.24 13.10 17.02
C LEU A 48 0.98 14.43 16.31
N HIS A 49 0.39 14.37 15.14
CA HIS A 49 -0.27 15.53 14.51
C HIS A 49 -1.78 15.50 14.78
N VAL A 50 -2.47 16.61 14.52
CA VAL A 50 -3.91 16.78 14.82
C VAL A 50 -4.83 15.75 14.14
N GLY A 51 -4.42 15.16 13.02
CA GLY A 51 -5.19 14.12 12.34
C GLY A 51 -5.25 12.79 13.09
N HIS A 52 -4.28 12.49 13.96
CA HIS A 52 -4.32 11.26 14.77
C HIS A 52 -5.49 11.25 15.76
N PRO A 53 -5.67 12.28 16.62
CA PRO A 53 -6.76 12.32 17.58
C PRO A 53 -8.16 12.30 16.95
N GLU A 54 -8.31 12.70 15.69
CA GLU A 54 -9.61 12.70 15.01
C GLU A 54 -10.21 11.29 14.94
N GLY A 55 -9.49 10.33 14.34
CA GLY A 55 -9.94 8.94 14.27
C GLY A 55 -10.02 8.29 15.64
N TYR A 56 -9.00 8.50 16.48
CA TYR A 56 -8.94 7.92 17.83
C TYR A 56 -10.07 8.38 18.74
N THR A 57 -10.52 9.62 18.60
CA THR A 57 -11.69 10.10 19.34
C THR A 57 -12.97 9.41 18.90
N ALA A 58 -13.16 9.18 17.61
CA ALA A 58 -14.34 8.51 17.09
C ALA A 58 -14.43 7.06 17.58
N THR A 59 -13.34 6.30 17.50
CA THR A 59 -13.30 4.92 17.98
C THR A 59 -13.40 4.82 19.51
N ASP A 60 -12.86 5.79 20.24
CA ASP A 60 -13.00 5.87 21.68
C ASP A 60 -14.46 6.10 22.14
N ILE A 61 -15.18 7.01 21.46
CA ILE A 61 -16.61 7.23 21.71
C ILE A 61 -17.41 5.94 21.53
N VAL A 62 -17.19 5.24 20.41
CA VAL A 62 -17.86 3.96 20.12
C VAL A 62 -17.50 2.92 21.16
N SER A 63 -16.23 2.79 21.53
CA SER A 63 -15.75 1.82 22.52
C SER A 63 -16.37 2.04 23.90
N ARG A 64 -16.43 3.29 24.35
CA ARG A 64 -17.07 3.65 25.62
C ARG A 64 -18.57 3.37 25.58
N MET A 65 -19.26 3.75 24.52
CA MET A 65 -20.68 3.48 24.32
C MET A 65 -20.95 1.98 24.40
N LYS A 66 -20.17 1.15 23.68
CA LYS A 66 -20.34 -0.31 23.70
C LYS A 66 -20.09 -0.93 25.07
N ARG A 67 -19.09 -0.45 25.83
CA ARG A 67 -18.89 -0.88 27.23
C ARG A 67 -20.09 -0.54 28.10
N MET A 68 -20.66 0.66 27.95
CA MET A 68 -21.87 1.07 28.69
C MET A 68 -23.09 0.22 28.33
N GLN A 69 -23.14 -0.30 27.09
CA GLN A 69 -24.17 -1.24 26.63
C GLN A 69 -23.93 -2.69 27.09
N GLY A 70 -22.87 -2.95 27.85
CA GLY A 70 -22.58 -4.28 28.39
C GLY A 70 -21.74 -5.19 27.51
N TYR A 71 -21.14 -4.67 26.44
CA TYR A 71 -20.24 -5.45 25.60
C TYR A 71 -18.86 -5.64 26.24
N ASN A 72 -18.23 -6.77 25.95
CA ASN A 72 -16.80 -6.99 26.15
C ASN A 72 -16.03 -6.39 24.95
N VAL A 73 -15.43 -5.22 25.16
CA VAL A 73 -14.85 -4.42 24.07
C VAL A 73 -13.35 -4.58 24.02
N LEU A 74 -12.84 -5.08 22.90
CA LEU A 74 -11.43 -5.03 22.54
C LEU A 74 -11.14 -3.72 21.78
N HIS A 75 -10.39 -2.82 22.39
CA HIS A 75 -9.93 -1.55 21.81
C HIS A 75 -8.41 -1.47 21.94
N PRO A 76 -7.65 -2.09 21.02
CA PRO A 76 -6.20 -2.17 21.08
C PRO A 76 -5.54 -0.92 20.51
N MET A 77 -4.28 -0.70 20.90
CA MET A 77 -3.38 0.28 20.32
C MET A 77 -2.02 -0.36 20.06
N GLY A 78 -1.30 0.18 19.09
CA GLY A 78 0.05 -0.25 18.75
C GLY A 78 0.76 0.80 17.92
N PHE A 79 1.95 0.42 17.39
CA PHE A 79 2.78 1.30 16.60
C PHE A 79 3.24 0.55 15.35
N ASP A 80 2.92 1.12 14.18
CA ASP A 80 3.50 0.67 12.93
C ASP A 80 4.90 1.26 12.80
N SER A 81 5.93 0.44 13.00
CA SER A 81 7.25 0.94 13.37
C SER A 81 8.39 0.51 12.46
N PHE A 82 8.13 -0.25 11.40
CA PHE A 82 9.06 -0.45 10.30
C PHE A 82 8.90 0.65 9.24
N GLY A 83 9.95 0.92 8.47
CA GLY A 83 9.82 1.68 7.25
C GLY A 83 10.95 2.66 6.96
N LEU A 84 10.92 3.18 5.74
CA LEU A 84 11.91 4.06 5.14
C LEU A 84 12.26 5.31 5.99
N PRO A 85 11.34 5.98 6.70
CA PRO A 85 11.70 7.15 7.51
C PRO A 85 12.71 6.86 8.62
N ALA A 86 12.56 5.75 9.33
CA ALA A 86 13.50 5.35 10.38
C ALA A 86 14.85 4.94 9.80
N GLU A 87 14.85 4.25 8.66
CA GLU A 87 16.06 3.83 7.94
C GLU A 87 16.82 5.04 7.40
N GLN A 88 16.15 6.00 6.78
CA GLN A 88 16.79 7.22 6.28
C GLN A 88 17.36 8.08 7.41
N PHE A 89 16.66 8.18 8.54
CA PHE A 89 17.20 8.86 9.71
C PHE A 89 18.47 8.16 10.24
N ALA A 90 18.49 6.84 10.26
CA ALA A 90 19.66 6.06 10.65
C ALA A 90 20.87 6.31 9.72
N ILE A 91 20.64 6.33 8.40
CA ILE A 91 21.69 6.62 7.41
C ILE A 91 22.25 8.04 7.62
N GLN A 92 21.38 9.02 7.85
CA GLN A 92 21.80 10.43 8.01
C GLN A 92 22.54 10.71 9.31
N THR A 93 22.17 10.02 10.40
CA THR A 93 22.68 10.31 11.74
C THR A 93 23.71 9.31 12.25
N GLY A 94 23.84 8.15 11.59
CA GLY A 94 24.67 7.04 12.04
C GLY A 94 24.14 6.27 13.26
N HIS A 95 22.89 6.53 13.68
CA HIS A 95 22.26 5.84 14.80
C HIS A 95 21.48 4.61 14.33
N HIS A 96 21.37 3.59 15.18
CA HIS A 96 20.60 2.40 14.85
C HIS A 96 19.10 2.74 14.80
N PRO A 97 18.34 2.32 13.76
CA PRO A 97 16.93 2.69 13.61
C PRO A 97 16.06 2.26 14.79
N ALA A 98 16.36 1.14 15.44
CA ALA A 98 15.60 0.66 16.59
C ALA A 98 15.60 1.62 17.78
N GLU A 99 16.72 2.30 18.05
CA GLU A 99 16.85 3.26 19.17
C GLU A 99 15.96 4.48 18.93
N PHE A 100 15.98 5.00 17.71
CA PHE A 100 15.16 6.13 17.30
C PHE A 100 13.68 5.76 17.36
N THR A 101 13.30 4.61 16.79
CA THR A 101 11.93 4.11 16.78
C THR A 101 11.40 3.93 18.20
N LYS A 102 12.16 3.30 19.10
CA LYS A 102 11.77 3.12 20.50
C LYS A 102 11.52 4.45 21.20
N LYS A 103 12.40 5.42 21.03
CA LYS A 103 12.23 6.75 21.60
C LYS A 103 10.97 7.45 21.11
N ASN A 104 10.70 7.34 19.82
CA ASN A 104 9.48 7.92 19.23
C ASN A 104 8.22 7.21 19.75
N ILE A 105 8.21 5.88 19.84
CA ILE A 105 7.10 5.12 20.43
C ILE A 105 6.80 5.62 21.85
N ASP A 106 7.82 5.85 22.67
CA ASP A 106 7.62 6.35 24.04
C ASP A 106 6.97 7.74 24.06
N VAL A 107 7.34 8.62 23.13
CA VAL A 107 6.71 9.94 22.96
C VAL A 107 5.25 9.81 22.54
N PHE A 108 4.98 9.02 21.50
CA PHE A 108 3.62 8.80 20.98
C PHE A 108 2.72 8.18 22.04
N ARG A 109 3.19 7.14 22.74
CA ARG A 109 2.46 6.49 23.85
C ARG A 109 2.08 7.50 24.93
N LYS A 110 3.03 8.34 25.35
CA LYS A 110 2.77 9.38 26.35
C LYS A 110 1.71 10.37 25.88
N GLN A 111 1.76 10.80 24.63
CA GLN A 111 0.79 11.73 24.06
C GLN A 111 -0.60 11.09 23.94
N ILE A 112 -0.70 9.86 23.43
CA ILE A 112 -1.99 9.14 23.32
C ILE A 112 -2.61 8.94 24.72
N LYS A 113 -1.81 8.54 25.71
CA LYS A 113 -2.29 8.39 27.09
C LYS A 113 -2.78 9.70 27.69
N SER A 114 -2.15 10.83 27.35
CA SER A 114 -2.57 12.14 27.85
C SER A 114 -3.93 12.60 27.32
N LEU A 115 -4.40 12.03 26.20
CA LEU A 115 -5.74 12.26 25.64
C LEU A 115 -6.82 11.44 26.35
N GLY A 116 -6.43 10.49 27.21
CA GLY A 116 -7.34 9.72 28.06
C GLY A 116 -8.22 8.71 27.32
N PHE A 117 -7.80 8.23 26.15
CA PHE A 117 -8.54 7.21 25.40
C PHE A 117 -8.62 5.86 26.10
N SER A 118 -9.68 5.12 25.84
CA SER A 118 -10.00 3.84 26.50
C SER A 118 -9.34 2.65 25.80
N TYR A 119 -8.06 2.73 25.50
CA TYR A 119 -7.30 1.63 24.93
C TYR A 119 -6.92 0.59 26.00
N ASP A 120 -6.87 -0.67 25.58
CA ASP A 120 -6.29 -1.77 26.37
C ASP A 120 -4.76 -1.79 26.19
N TRP A 121 -4.05 -1.08 27.05
CA TRP A 121 -2.59 -0.95 26.99
C TRP A 121 -1.84 -2.24 27.32
N ASP A 122 -2.48 -3.25 27.92
CA ASP A 122 -1.89 -4.57 28.10
C ASP A 122 -1.72 -5.31 26.77
N ARG A 123 -2.36 -4.82 25.69
CA ARG A 123 -2.29 -5.33 24.32
C ARG A 123 -1.54 -4.43 23.37
N GLU A 124 -0.77 -3.49 23.89
CA GLU A 124 0.09 -2.67 23.05
C GLU A 124 1.11 -3.53 22.31
N ILE A 125 1.30 -3.26 21.02
CA ILE A 125 2.31 -3.91 20.18
C ILE A 125 3.10 -2.87 19.41
N ALA A 126 4.32 -3.25 19.02
CA ALA A 126 5.07 -2.55 17.98
C ALA A 126 5.38 -3.54 16.85
N THR A 127 5.10 -3.17 15.60
CA THR A 127 5.27 -4.09 14.47
C THR A 127 6.73 -4.47 14.25
N SER A 128 7.68 -3.67 14.75
CA SER A 128 9.12 -3.96 14.74
C SER A 128 9.63 -4.78 15.92
N ASP A 129 8.74 -5.18 16.84
CA ASP A 129 9.10 -6.07 17.93
C ASP A 129 9.28 -7.51 17.40
N PRO A 130 10.39 -8.22 17.71
CA PRO A 130 10.60 -9.61 17.33
C PRO A 130 9.46 -10.54 17.73
N GLU A 131 8.87 -10.35 18.90
CA GLU A 131 7.74 -11.14 19.36
C GLU A 131 6.47 -10.92 18.53
N TYR A 132 6.36 -9.79 17.84
CA TYR A 132 5.28 -9.52 16.91
C TYR A 132 5.60 -9.98 15.49
N TYR A 133 6.70 -9.53 14.88
CA TYR A 133 6.97 -9.83 13.48
C TYR A 133 7.32 -11.30 13.19
N LYS A 134 7.64 -12.11 14.21
CA LYS A 134 7.76 -13.56 14.04
C LYS A 134 6.51 -14.18 13.39
N TRP A 135 5.33 -13.61 13.67
CA TRP A 135 4.08 -14.08 13.07
C TRP A 135 3.96 -13.68 11.59
N THR A 136 4.45 -12.51 11.21
CA THR A 136 4.57 -12.11 9.81
C THR A 136 5.50 -13.06 9.06
N GLN A 137 6.64 -13.42 9.66
CA GLN A 137 7.56 -14.40 9.09
C GLN A 137 6.92 -15.79 8.98
N TRP A 138 6.15 -16.19 9.98
CA TRP A 138 5.43 -17.47 9.95
C TRP A 138 4.37 -17.47 8.82
N ILE A 139 3.61 -16.40 8.64
CA ILE A 139 2.66 -16.26 7.52
C ILE A 139 3.39 -16.36 6.18
N PHE A 140 4.54 -15.69 6.04
CA PHE A 140 5.34 -15.77 4.82
C PHE A 140 5.78 -17.22 4.51
N THR A 141 6.24 -17.98 5.52
CA THR A 141 6.61 -19.38 5.30
C THR A 141 5.42 -20.23 4.88
N LYS A 142 4.22 -19.96 5.41
CA LYS A 142 2.98 -20.64 4.98
C LYS A 142 2.60 -20.31 3.53
N LEU A 143 2.78 -19.06 3.11
CA LEU A 143 2.58 -18.68 1.71
C LEU A 143 3.60 -19.36 0.79
N TYR A 144 4.86 -19.47 1.23
CA TYR A 144 5.90 -20.19 0.49
C TYR A 144 5.57 -21.67 0.36
N ASP A 145 5.19 -22.35 1.45
CA ASP A 145 4.81 -23.77 1.46
C ASP A 145 3.65 -24.07 0.48
N GLN A 146 2.76 -23.08 0.26
CA GLN A 146 1.64 -23.19 -0.68
C GLN A 146 1.99 -22.75 -2.11
N GLY A 147 3.24 -22.37 -2.39
CA GLY A 147 3.67 -21.86 -3.69
C GLY A 147 3.11 -20.48 -4.05
N LEU A 148 2.63 -19.73 -3.04
CA LEU A 148 2.12 -18.37 -3.20
C LEU A 148 3.19 -17.29 -3.00
N ALA A 149 4.36 -17.67 -2.49
CA ALA A 149 5.55 -16.83 -2.45
C ALA A 149 6.66 -17.49 -3.27
N TYR A 150 7.31 -16.74 -4.14
CA TYR A 150 8.37 -17.23 -5.04
C TYR A 150 9.38 -16.13 -5.32
N ILE A 151 10.53 -16.51 -5.91
CA ILE A 151 11.55 -15.55 -6.32
C ILE A 151 11.45 -15.36 -7.83
N ASP A 152 11.48 -14.10 -8.25
CA ASP A 152 11.50 -13.73 -9.66
C ASP A 152 12.36 -12.48 -9.89
N GLU A 153 12.73 -12.22 -11.13
CA GLU A 153 13.38 -10.99 -11.53
C GLU A 153 12.35 -10.03 -12.12
N ILE A 154 11.96 -9.05 -11.34
CA ILE A 154 10.92 -8.08 -11.69
C ILE A 154 11.47 -6.66 -11.79
N PRO A 155 10.92 -5.81 -12.69
CA PRO A 155 11.30 -4.42 -12.77
C PRO A 155 10.77 -3.64 -11.56
N VAL A 156 11.69 -3.08 -10.76
CA VAL A 156 11.38 -2.29 -9.56
C VAL A 156 11.74 -0.81 -9.76
N ASN A 157 11.15 0.06 -8.97
CA ASN A 157 11.50 1.49 -8.92
C ASN A 157 12.69 1.66 -7.94
N TRP A 158 13.89 1.68 -8.46
CA TRP A 158 15.11 1.84 -7.67
C TRP A 158 15.48 3.32 -7.54
N CYS A 159 15.68 3.79 -6.32
CA CYS A 159 16.23 5.10 -6.04
C CYS A 159 17.67 4.96 -5.53
N PRO A 160 18.71 5.32 -6.34
CA PRO A 160 20.10 5.19 -5.93
C PRO A 160 20.46 6.02 -4.70
N GLU A 161 19.90 7.23 -4.58
CA GLU A 161 20.19 8.16 -3.49
C GLU A 161 19.60 7.65 -2.15
N LEU A 162 18.40 7.11 -2.18
CA LEU A 162 17.78 6.53 -0.99
C LEU A 162 18.24 5.10 -0.72
N LYS A 163 18.94 4.47 -1.68
CA LYS A 163 19.36 3.05 -1.65
C LYS A 163 18.19 2.11 -1.36
N ALA A 164 17.03 2.41 -1.92
CA ALA A 164 15.78 1.71 -1.65
C ALA A 164 14.96 1.47 -2.92
N VAL A 165 14.18 0.39 -2.89
CA VAL A 165 13.09 0.15 -3.84
C VAL A 165 11.86 0.89 -3.33
N LEU A 166 11.19 1.63 -4.22
CA LEU A 166 10.02 2.44 -3.90
C LEU A 166 8.76 1.83 -4.50
N ALA A 167 7.65 1.93 -3.77
CA ALA A 167 6.33 1.63 -4.30
C ALA A 167 5.94 2.63 -5.41
N ASN A 168 4.95 2.28 -6.23
CA ASN A 168 4.53 3.16 -7.32
C ASN A 168 4.01 4.50 -6.81
N GLU A 169 3.36 4.49 -5.65
CA GLU A 169 2.79 5.66 -4.96
C GLU A 169 3.87 6.61 -4.43
N GLU A 170 5.07 6.10 -4.16
CA GLU A 170 6.22 6.87 -3.67
C GLU A 170 7.05 7.51 -4.82
N VAL A 171 6.61 7.30 -6.07
CA VAL A 171 7.27 7.86 -7.25
C VAL A 171 6.37 8.90 -7.92
N ILE A 172 6.75 10.16 -7.80
CA ILE A 172 6.04 11.31 -8.39
C ILE A 172 6.95 11.91 -9.46
N ASP A 173 6.46 11.99 -10.70
CA ASP A 173 7.18 12.56 -11.84
C ASP A 173 8.59 11.96 -12.08
N GLY A 174 8.73 10.63 -11.86
CA GLY A 174 10.01 9.94 -12.01
C GLY A 174 11.02 10.22 -10.90
N LYS A 175 10.57 10.86 -9.81
CA LYS A 175 11.37 11.16 -8.63
C LYS A 175 10.74 10.55 -7.39
N SER A 176 11.56 10.30 -6.37
CA SER A 176 11.07 9.88 -5.07
C SER A 176 10.27 10.99 -4.41
N GLU A 177 9.13 10.67 -3.80
CA GLU A 177 8.33 11.62 -3.00
C GLU A 177 9.21 12.26 -1.91
N ARG A 178 10.05 11.45 -1.27
CA ARG A 178 11.04 11.91 -0.28
C ARG A 178 12.32 12.33 -0.97
N GLY A 179 12.71 13.58 -0.79
CA GLY A 179 13.97 14.14 -1.27
C GLY A 179 13.99 14.50 -2.77
N GLY A 180 13.00 14.13 -3.56
CA GLY A 180 12.92 14.51 -4.97
C GLY A 180 14.02 13.91 -5.86
N TYR A 181 14.56 12.74 -5.48
CA TYR A 181 15.67 12.09 -6.17
C TYR A 181 15.22 11.32 -7.40
N PRO A 182 16.03 11.22 -8.45
CA PRO A 182 15.72 10.43 -9.64
C PRO A 182 15.47 8.95 -9.28
N VAL A 183 14.44 8.37 -9.91
CA VAL A 183 14.08 6.95 -9.76
C VAL A 183 14.23 6.29 -11.13
N ILE A 184 14.91 5.14 -11.15
CA ILE A 184 15.12 4.34 -12.35
C ILE A 184 14.38 3.00 -12.24
N ARG A 185 13.83 2.52 -13.37
CA ARG A 185 13.33 1.14 -13.42
C ARG A 185 14.48 0.20 -13.70
N LYS A 186 14.63 -0.78 -12.81
CA LYS A 186 15.72 -1.76 -12.86
C LYS A 186 15.18 -3.14 -12.55
N PRO A 187 15.46 -4.17 -13.35
CA PRO A 187 15.15 -5.54 -12.97
C PRO A 187 15.99 -5.93 -11.76
N MET A 188 15.34 -6.51 -10.77
CA MET A 188 15.97 -7.00 -9.55
C MET A 188 15.32 -8.31 -9.10
N ARG A 189 16.16 -9.22 -8.61
CA ARG A 189 15.69 -10.45 -8.00
C ARG A 189 14.97 -10.14 -6.70
N GLN A 190 13.68 -10.47 -6.62
CA GLN A 190 12.79 -10.14 -5.51
C GLN A 190 11.98 -11.35 -5.08
N TRP A 191 11.54 -11.34 -3.82
CA TRP A 191 10.40 -12.14 -3.41
C TRP A 191 9.11 -11.54 -3.99
N VAL A 192 8.29 -12.41 -4.56
CA VAL A 192 7.00 -12.05 -5.15
C VAL A 192 5.90 -12.87 -4.51
N LEU A 193 4.77 -12.22 -4.19
CA LEU A 193 3.56 -12.89 -3.73
C LEU A 193 2.54 -12.94 -4.86
N LYS A 194 1.91 -14.11 -5.08
CA LYS A 194 0.86 -14.32 -6.09
C LYS A 194 -0.46 -13.71 -5.62
N ILE A 195 -0.52 -12.40 -5.44
CA ILE A 195 -1.72 -11.71 -4.94
C ILE A 195 -2.94 -11.88 -5.85
N THR A 196 -2.73 -12.07 -7.15
CA THR A 196 -3.80 -12.27 -8.15
C THR A 196 -4.51 -13.60 -8.01
N GLU A 197 -3.93 -14.58 -7.29
CA GLU A 197 -4.58 -15.87 -7.03
C GLU A 197 -5.88 -15.73 -6.23
N TYR A 198 -5.99 -14.68 -5.44
CA TYR A 198 -7.17 -14.38 -4.62
C TYR A 198 -8.12 -13.35 -5.24
N ALA A 199 -7.83 -12.83 -6.45
CA ALA A 199 -8.59 -11.74 -7.05
C ALA A 199 -10.08 -12.06 -7.21
N GLU A 200 -10.42 -13.25 -7.73
CA GLU A 200 -11.79 -13.70 -7.92
C GLU A 200 -12.53 -13.89 -6.58
N ARG A 201 -11.85 -14.48 -5.61
CA ARG A 201 -12.41 -14.71 -4.28
C ARG A 201 -12.64 -13.39 -3.54
N LEU A 202 -11.66 -12.47 -3.56
CA LEU A 202 -11.82 -11.15 -2.96
C LEU A 202 -12.99 -10.37 -3.59
N LEU A 203 -13.18 -10.52 -4.90
CA LEU A 203 -14.28 -9.87 -5.59
C LEU A 203 -15.64 -10.44 -5.15
N ALA A 204 -15.75 -11.77 -5.05
CA ALA A 204 -16.98 -12.44 -4.62
C ALA A 204 -17.30 -12.14 -3.14
N ASP A 205 -16.31 -12.20 -2.27
CA ASP A 205 -16.49 -11.99 -0.82
C ASP A 205 -16.94 -10.55 -0.47
N LEU A 206 -16.80 -9.57 -1.39
CA LEU A 206 -17.33 -8.20 -1.18
C LEU A 206 -18.85 -8.16 -1.06
N ASP A 207 -19.57 -9.08 -1.66
CA ASP A 207 -21.03 -9.06 -1.68
C ASP A 207 -21.62 -9.38 -0.29
N ASP A 208 -20.93 -10.19 0.50
CA ASP A 208 -21.33 -10.62 1.85
C ASP A 208 -20.96 -9.60 2.94
N LEU A 209 -20.23 -8.52 2.61
CA LEU A 209 -19.79 -7.53 3.60
C LEU A 209 -20.85 -6.44 3.82
N ASP A 210 -21.09 -6.10 5.08
CA ASP A 210 -21.89 -4.93 5.47
C ASP A 210 -21.02 -3.66 5.45
N TRP A 211 -20.55 -3.30 4.25
CA TRP A 211 -19.73 -2.13 4.01
C TRP A 211 -20.45 -1.10 3.14
N PRO A 212 -20.09 0.19 3.25
CA PRO A 212 -20.61 1.20 2.34
C PRO A 212 -20.37 0.82 0.88
N GLU A 213 -21.38 0.97 0.02
CA GLU A 213 -21.28 0.55 -1.39
C GLU A 213 -20.16 1.29 -2.14
N ALA A 214 -19.89 2.55 -1.80
CA ALA A 214 -18.77 3.30 -2.37
C ALA A 214 -17.42 2.60 -2.11
N THR A 215 -17.22 2.03 -0.92
CA THR A 215 -16.01 1.29 -0.57
C THR A 215 -15.91 -0.01 -1.36
N LYS A 216 -17.01 -0.77 -1.46
CA LYS A 216 -17.07 -1.99 -2.28
C LYS A 216 -16.76 -1.68 -3.75
N GLN A 217 -17.34 -0.60 -4.29
CA GLN A 217 -17.10 -0.21 -5.67
C GLN A 217 -15.66 0.19 -5.95
N MET A 218 -15.00 0.89 -5.03
CA MET A 218 -13.56 1.20 -5.16
C MET A 218 -12.72 -0.08 -5.22
N GLN A 219 -13.03 -1.09 -4.42
CA GLN A 219 -12.32 -2.37 -4.44
C GLN A 219 -12.59 -3.18 -5.71
N ARG A 220 -13.84 -3.23 -6.17
CA ARG A 220 -14.20 -3.84 -7.47
C ARG A 220 -13.42 -3.20 -8.62
N ASN A 221 -13.34 -1.88 -8.64
CA ASN A 221 -12.61 -1.12 -9.65
C ASN A 221 -11.09 -1.37 -9.57
N TRP A 222 -10.55 -1.51 -8.36
CA TRP A 222 -9.14 -1.82 -8.15
C TRP A 222 -8.78 -3.22 -8.65
N ILE A 223 -9.57 -4.24 -8.33
CA ILE A 223 -9.41 -5.60 -8.83
C ILE A 223 -9.56 -5.62 -10.35
N GLY A 224 -10.51 -4.87 -10.90
CA GLY A 224 -10.64 -4.59 -12.32
C GLY A 224 -10.87 -5.84 -13.16
N LYS A 225 -11.74 -6.76 -12.71
CA LYS A 225 -12.07 -7.97 -13.48
C LYS A 225 -12.51 -7.60 -14.88
N SER A 226 -11.84 -8.17 -15.86
CA SER A 226 -12.12 -7.96 -17.28
C SER A 226 -12.30 -9.31 -17.98
N ILE A 227 -13.33 -9.41 -18.80
CA ILE A 227 -13.63 -10.59 -19.60
C ILE A 227 -13.36 -10.27 -21.07
N GLY A 228 -12.60 -11.12 -21.72
CA GLY A 228 -12.23 -10.93 -23.12
C GLY A 228 -11.66 -12.21 -23.74
N ALA A 229 -11.05 -12.07 -24.89
CA ALA A 229 -10.43 -13.16 -25.61
C ALA A 229 -8.95 -12.83 -25.95
N ASN A 230 -8.12 -13.85 -25.92
CA ASN A 230 -6.80 -13.78 -26.53
C ASN A 230 -6.94 -14.02 -28.04
N VAL A 231 -6.34 -13.16 -28.82
CA VAL A 231 -6.34 -13.22 -30.28
C VAL A 231 -4.92 -13.30 -30.78
N ASP A 232 -4.67 -14.32 -31.57
CA ASP A 232 -3.36 -14.62 -32.12
C ASP A 232 -3.24 -14.03 -33.56
N PHE A 233 -2.30 -13.13 -33.73
CA PHE A 233 -1.92 -12.59 -35.01
C PHE A 233 -0.62 -13.25 -35.47
N LYS A 234 -0.64 -13.87 -36.65
CA LYS A 234 0.58 -14.38 -37.30
C LYS A 234 1.39 -13.24 -37.88
N ILE A 235 2.68 -13.23 -37.59
CA ILE A 235 3.60 -12.25 -38.16
C ILE A 235 4.05 -12.78 -39.54
N ASP A 236 3.68 -12.06 -40.60
CA ASP A 236 3.96 -12.44 -41.97
C ASP A 236 5.47 -12.61 -42.20
N GLY A 237 5.84 -13.60 -43.02
CA GLY A 237 7.25 -13.93 -43.25
C GLY A 237 7.98 -14.60 -42.10
N THR A 238 7.30 -14.92 -40.98
CA THR A 238 7.89 -15.60 -39.81
C THR A 238 7.00 -16.75 -39.32
N ASN A 239 7.53 -17.59 -38.43
CA ASN A 239 6.74 -18.60 -37.69
C ASN A 239 6.22 -18.09 -36.33
N LYS A 240 6.28 -16.78 -36.12
CA LYS A 240 5.92 -16.16 -34.81
C LYS A 240 4.47 -15.75 -34.77
N VAL A 241 3.93 -15.77 -33.56
CA VAL A 241 2.58 -15.35 -33.23
C VAL A 241 2.65 -14.22 -32.22
N PHE A 242 1.90 -13.18 -32.48
CA PHE A 242 1.72 -12.05 -31.58
C PHE A 242 0.32 -12.13 -30.99
N THR A 243 0.24 -12.43 -29.70
CA THR A 243 -1.04 -12.58 -28.97
C THR A 243 -1.43 -11.28 -28.31
N VAL A 244 -2.66 -10.83 -28.52
CA VAL A 244 -3.25 -9.67 -27.84
C VAL A 244 -4.50 -10.08 -27.08
N PHE A 245 -4.70 -9.51 -25.89
CA PHE A 245 -5.96 -9.62 -25.16
C PHE A 245 -6.88 -8.48 -25.57
N THR A 246 -8.15 -8.79 -25.86
CA THR A 246 -9.16 -7.78 -26.14
C THR A 246 -10.49 -8.10 -25.47
N THR A 247 -11.15 -7.07 -24.94
CA THR A 247 -12.52 -7.14 -24.42
C THR A 247 -13.57 -6.97 -25.52
N ARG A 248 -13.15 -6.62 -26.74
CA ARG A 248 -13.99 -6.32 -27.87
C ARG A 248 -13.58 -7.14 -29.09
N CYS A 249 -13.57 -8.47 -28.94
CA CYS A 249 -13.27 -9.39 -30.05
C CYS A 249 -14.27 -9.26 -31.22
N ASP A 250 -15.48 -8.76 -30.97
CA ASP A 250 -16.50 -8.45 -31.95
C ASP A 250 -16.08 -7.38 -32.96
N THR A 251 -15.10 -6.52 -32.61
CA THR A 251 -14.63 -5.43 -33.49
C THR A 251 -13.40 -5.81 -34.35
N LEU A 252 -12.89 -7.02 -34.21
CA LEU A 252 -11.68 -7.47 -34.92
C LEU A 252 -11.78 -7.39 -36.46
N PHE A 253 -12.99 -7.59 -37.01
CA PHE A 253 -13.21 -7.51 -38.47
C PHE A 253 -12.98 -6.10 -39.02
N GLY A 254 -12.97 -5.06 -38.16
CA GLY A 254 -12.64 -3.68 -38.55
C GLY A 254 -11.20 -3.29 -38.24
N ALA A 255 -10.36 -4.20 -37.74
CA ALA A 255 -8.96 -3.89 -37.40
C ALA A 255 -8.14 -3.74 -38.68
N THR A 256 -7.52 -2.59 -38.85
CA THR A 256 -6.67 -2.26 -40.04
C THR A 256 -5.18 -2.25 -39.69
N TYR A 257 -4.83 -2.21 -38.39
CA TYR A 257 -3.45 -2.29 -37.92
C TYR A 257 -3.40 -2.87 -36.52
N CYS A 258 -2.23 -3.35 -36.13
CA CYS A 258 -1.95 -3.81 -34.77
C CYS A 258 -0.71 -3.08 -34.25
N VAL A 259 -0.80 -2.56 -33.03
CA VAL A 259 0.27 -1.79 -32.38
C VAL A 259 1.01 -2.68 -31.41
N MET A 260 2.33 -2.70 -31.54
CA MET A 260 3.24 -3.40 -30.63
C MET A 260 4.02 -2.40 -29.79
N ALA A 261 4.18 -2.69 -28.49
CA ALA A 261 5.00 -1.86 -27.62
C ALA A 261 6.46 -1.84 -28.11
N PRO A 262 7.14 -0.70 -28.09
CA PRO A 262 8.51 -0.60 -28.61
C PRO A 262 9.52 -1.48 -27.86
N GLU A 263 9.22 -1.85 -26.60
CA GLU A 263 10.02 -2.75 -25.77
C GLU A 263 9.74 -4.24 -26.03
N HIS A 264 8.76 -4.57 -26.88
CA HIS A 264 8.40 -5.96 -27.13
C HIS A 264 9.57 -6.70 -27.81
N PRO A 265 9.93 -7.93 -27.37
CA PRO A 265 11.09 -8.68 -27.89
C PRO A 265 11.09 -8.86 -29.41
N TYR A 266 9.92 -8.93 -30.03
CA TYR A 266 9.84 -9.11 -31.50
C TYR A 266 10.13 -7.84 -32.29
N VAL A 267 10.13 -6.65 -31.70
CA VAL A 267 10.33 -5.38 -32.42
C VAL A 267 11.68 -5.37 -33.12
N GLU A 268 12.74 -5.82 -32.44
CA GLU A 268 14.08 -5.86 -33.05
C GLU A 268 14.17 -6.82 -34.25
N GLU A 269 13.44 -7.93 -34.20
CA GLU A 269 13.50 -8.98 -35.20
C GLU A 269 12.63 -8.68 -36.43
N ILE A 270 11.50 -7.99 -36.25
CA ILE A 270 10.57 -7.68 -37.36
C ILE A 270 10.79 -6.31 -37.99
N THR A 271 11.62 -5.47 -37.34
CA THR A 271 11.93 -4.14 -37.87
C THR A 271 12.82 -4.26 -39.11
N THR A 272 12.35 -3.71 -40.24
CA THR A 272 13.12 -3.67 -41.46
C THR A 272 14.29 -2.72 -41.34
N ASP A 273 15.38 -2.95 -42.14
CA ASP A 273 16.56 -2.07 -42.11
C ASP A 273 16.21 -0.62 -42.40
N VAL A 274 15.23 -0.37 -43.27
CA VAL A 274 14.77 0.97 -43.65
C VAL A 274 14.13 1.70 -42.46
N GLN A 275 13.46 0.97 -41.57
CA GLN A 275 12.71 1.56 -40.45
C GLN A 275 13.48 1.56 -39.14
N LYS A 276 14.63 0.91 -39.08
CA LYS A 276 15.41 0.73 -37.85
C LYS A 276 15.73 2.06 -37.14
N ALA A 277 16.18 3.05 -37.91
CA ALA A 277 16.50 4.37 -37.36
C ALA A 277 15.25 5.07 -36.77
N ALA A 278 14.10 4.94 -37.43
CA ALA A 278 12.85 5.54 -36.96
C ALA A 278 12.32 4.84 -35.68
N VAL A 279 12.46 3.51 -35.61
CA VAL A 279 12.06 2.73 -34.42
C VAL A 279 12.95 3.07 -33.22
N GLU A 280 14.27 3.22 -33.41
CA GLU A 280 15.18 3.60 -32.34
C GLU A 280 14.90 5.03 -31.83
N ALA A 281 14.69 5.99 -32.74
CA ALA A 281 14.30 7.34 -32.39
C ALA A 281 12.96 7.37 -31.63
N TYR A 282 12.00 6.50 -31.98
CA TYR A 282 10.74 6.37 -31.28
C TYR A 282 10.92 5.77 -29.88
N LYS A 283 11.76 4.73 -29.73
CA LYS A 283 12.10 4.17 -28.40
C LYS A 283 12.68 5.24 -27.48
N GLU A 284 13.62 6.04 -27.96
CA GLU A 284 14.21 7.16 -27.21
C GLU A 284 13.16 8.22 -26.83
N ALA A 285 12.30 8.61 -27.76
CA ALA A 285 11.22 9.57 -27.53
C ALA A 285 10.22 9.05 -26.51
N MET A 286 9.89 7.76 -26.54
CA MET A 286 8.96 7.14 -25.56
C MET A 286 9.57 7.04 -24.17
N LEU A 287 10.85 6.78 -24.02
CA LEU A 287 11.55 6.89 -22.74
C LEU A 287 11.46 8.31 -22.19
N TRP A 288 11.55 9.31 -23.04
CA TRP A 288 11.38 10.72 -22.66
C TRP A 288 9.91 11.07 -22.37
N CYS A 289 8.95 10.65 -23.19
CA CYS A 289 7.51 10.86 -22.98
C CYS A 289 6.96 10.12 -21.77
N SER A 290 7.43 8.93 -21.45
CA SER A 290 7.02 8.21 -20.23
C SER A 290 7.41 8.97 -18.98
N SER A 291 8.47 9.77 -19.04
CA SER A 291 8.84 10.71 -17.97
C SER A 291 7.96 11.96 -17.95
N PHE A 292 7.35 12.35 -19.09
CA PHE A 292 6.51 13.54 -19.23
C PHE A 292 5.02 13.26 -18.96
N LEU A 293 4.49 12.12 -19.39
CA LEU A 293 3.09 11.71 -19.17
C LEU A 293 2.79 11.41 -17.70
N ARG A 294 3.82 11.16 -16.89
CA ARG A 294 3.69 11.08 -15.44
C ARG A 294 3.55 12.45 -14.78
N ARG A 295 3.72 13.56 -15.52
CA ARG A 295 3.61 14.94 -14.99
C ARG A 295 2.22 15.54 -15.02
N GLY A 296 1.22 14.89 -15.58
CA GLY A 296 -0.06 15.54 -15.80
C GLY A 296 -1.26 14.72 -15.41
N ARG A 297 -1.92 15.12 -14.35
CA ARG A 297 -3.37 15.00 -14.31
C ARG A 297 -3.93 15.68 -15.55
N SER A 298 -4.75 14.93 -16.31
CA SER A 298 -5.61 15.50 -17.35
C SER A 298 -4.89 16.02 -18.60
N LEU A 299 -4.44 15.06 -19.42
CA LEU A 299 -4.44 15.27 -20.86
C LEU A 299 -5.29 14.18 -21.53
N ARG A 300 -6.58 14.17 -21.19
CA ARG A 300 -7.62 13.79 -22.15
C ARG A 300 -7.78 14.99 -23.06
N LYS A 301 -6.94 15.09 -24.07
CA LYS A 301 -7.08 15.78 -25.35
C LYS A 301 -5.69 16.12 -25.89
N GLY A 302 -5.33 15.49 -27.00
CA GLY A 302 -4.31 16.02 -27.88
C GLY A 302 -2.91 15.42 -27.76
N CYS A 303 -2.74 14.11 -27.92
CA CYS A 303 -1.60 13.59 -28.66
C CYS A 303 -2.14 13.10 -30.00
N MET A 304 -2.65 14.02 -30.81
CA MET A 304 -2.66 13.87 -32.25
C MET A 304 -1.25 14.23 -32.70
N CYS A 305 -0.46 13.25 -33.07
CA CYS A 305 0.64 13.47 -33.98
C CYS A 305 -0.01 13.90 -35.32
N ASP A 306 0.01 15.19 -35.59
CA ASP A 306 -0.32 15.70 -36.91
C ASP A 306 0.68 15.09 -37.90
N ASN A 307 0.22 14.09 -38.60
CA ASN A 307 0.83 13.67 -39.87
C ASN A 307 0.36 14.66 -40.96
N GLU A 308 1.10 15.73 -41.16
CA GLU A 308 1.12 16.39 -42.45
C GLU A 308 2.46 16.15 -43.11
N LYS A 309 2.34 15.41 -44.24
CA LYS A 309 3.22 15.13 -45.39
C LYS A 309 4.10 13.92 -45.31
#